data_6844ee4baf7bbbb668a6defc8258a976
#
_entry.id   6844ee4baf7bbbb668a6defc8258a976
#
_cell.length_a   1.000
_cell.length_b   1.000
_cell.length_c   1.000
_cell.angle_alpha   90.00
_cell.angle_beta   90.00
_cell.angle_gamma   90.00
#
_symmetry.space_group_name_H-M   'P 1'
#
loop_
_entity.id
_entity.type
_entity.pdbx_description
1 polymer ?
#
loop_
_entity_poly.entity_id
_entity_poly.type
_entity_poly.pdbx_seq_one_letter_code
_entity_poly.pdbx_strand_id
1 'polypeptide(L)'
;MRFLLLLTATLMASMLSAQTPAAPQASNAAAPRGNAENGKKIFTAYGCYQCHNYTAAGGAGPRLAPRPIAFPAFTKAIRQPRNEMPPYTAKIVTDQELADIYAFLLTIPAPPAVNTIPLLNN
;
A
#
# COMPACT_ATOMS: atom_id res chain seq x y z
N MET A 1 37.35 -52.04 -47.16
CA MET A 1 36.42 -50.92 -47.25
C MET A 1 35.22 -51.23 -46.35
N ARG A 2 35.24 -50.72 -45.15
CA ARG A 2 34.12 -50.81 -44.21
C ARG A 2 33.93 -49.45 -43.56
N PHE A 3 32.90 -48.73 -44.01
CA PHE A 3 32.47 -47.45 -43.47
C PHE A 3 31.82 -47.68 -42.09
N LEU A 4 32.45 -47.16 -41.04
CA LEU A 4 31.91 -47.15 -39.68
C LEU A 4 31.19 -45.81 -39.48
N LEU A 5 29.88 -45.82 -39.59
CA LEU A 5 28.98 -44.69 -39.32
C LEU A 5 28.87 -44.56 -37.79
N LEU A 6 29.52 -43.54 -37.23
CA LEU A 6 29.30 -43.14 -35.84
C LEU A 6 28.06 -42.26 -35.76
N LEU A 7 27.02 -42.81 -35.20
CA LEU A 7 25.76 -42.12 -34.90
C LEU A 7 25.94 -41.39 -33.55
N THR A 8 26.19 -40.09 -33.59
CA THR A 8 26.19 -39.25 -32.36
C THR A 8 24.76 -38.84 -32.07
N ALA A 9 24.16 -39.52 -31.11
CA ALA A 9 22.87 -39.11 -30.54
C ALA A 9 23.06 -37.92 -29.62
N THR A 10 22.72 -36.71 -30.08
CA THR A 10 22.64 -35.51 -29.26
C THR A 10 21.38 -35.52 -28.43
N LEU A 11 21.52 -35.77 -27.15
CA LEU A 11 20.47 -35.72 -26.14
C LEU A 11 20.15 -34.25 -25.85
N MET A 12 19.13 -33.68 -26.48
CA MET A 12 18.59 -32.38 -26.15
C MET A 12 17.78 -32.52 -24.86
N ALA A 13 18.37 -32.16 -23.72
CA ALA A 13 17.69 -31.99 -22.46
C ALA A 13 16.86 -30.69 -22.51
N SER A 14 15.56 -30.80 -22.79
CA SER A 14 14.61 -29.70 -22.68
C SER A 14 14.44 -29.33 -21.21
N MET A 15 15.08 -28.25 -20.77
CA MET A 15 14.84 -27.61 -19.48
C MET A 15 13.44 -27.00 -19.52
N LEU A 16 12.46 -27.70 -18.98
CA LEU A 16 11.10 -27.18 -18.75
C LEU A 16 11.20 -26.21 -17.57
N SER A 17 11.37 -24.92 -17.87
CA SER A 17 11.30 -23.86 -16.86
C SER A 17 9.88 -23.78 -16.32
N ALA A 18 9.65 -24.30 -15.12
CA ALA A 18 8.43 -24.12 -14.39
C ALA A 18 8.29 -22.63 -14.04
N GLN A 19 7.50 -21.90 -14.81
CA GLN A 19 7.11 -20.53 -14.48
C GLN A 19 6.10 -20.61 -13.34
N THR A 20 6.56 -20.34 -12.12
CA THR A 20 5.68 -20.09 -10.98
C THR A 20 4.76 -18.93 -11.35
N PRO A 21 3.42 -19.08 -11.28
CA PRO A 21 2.53 -17.95 -11.51
C PRO A 21 2.84 -16.88 -10.47
N ALA A 22 3.33 -15.73 -10.93
CA ALA A 22 3.50 -14.57 -10.09
C ALA A 22 2.14 -14.21 -9.50
N ALA A 23 2.03 -14.19 -8.17
CA ALA A 23 0.87 -13.65 -7.50
C ALA A 23 0.58 -12.26 -8.06
N PRO A 24 -0.71 -11.87 -8.24
CA PRO A 24 -1.04 -10.55 -8.75
C PRO A 24 -0.43 -9.51 -7.82
N GLN A 25 0.64 -8.89 -8.26
CA GLN A 25 1.21 -7.72 -7.60
C GLN A 25 0.11 -6.67 -7.67
N ALA A 26 -0.45 -6.30 -6.51
CA ALA A 26 -1.30 -5.14 -6.41
C ALA A 26 -0.55 -4.00 -7.10
N SER A 27 -1.11 -3.50 -8.19
CA SER A 27 -0.49 -2.47 -9.01
C SER A 27 -0.14 -1.31 -8.09
N ASN A 28 1.15 -1.10 -7.84
CA ASN A 28 1.68 0.11 -7.22
C ASN A 28 1.50 1.26 -8.22
N ALA A 29 0.26 1.60 -8.53
CA ALA A 29 -0.03 2.87 -9.16
C ALA A 29 0.46 3.92 -8.16
N ALA A 30 1.56 4.57 -8.51
CA ALA A 30 2.14 5.61 -7.67
C ALA A 30 1.03 6.63 -7.35
N ALA A 31 0.91 7.00 -6.08
CA ALA A 31 -0.03 8.04 -5.70
C ALA A 31 0.30 9.32 -6.50
N PRO A 32 -0.70 10.07 -6.96
CA PRO A 32 -0.48 11.38 -7.53
C PRO A 32 0.32 12.25 -6.55
N ARG A 33 1.03 13.24 -7.06
CA ARG A 33 1.74 14.20 -6.19
C ARG A 33 0.73 14.91 -5.29
N GLY A 34 0.90 14.77 -3.98
CA GLY A 34 0.07 15.41 -2.96
C GLY A 34 0.88 16.38 -2.11
N ASN A 35 0.19 17.34 -1.52
CA ASN A 35 0.73 18.28 -0.53
C ASN A 35 0.39 17.79 0.88
N ALA A 36 1.39 17.33 1.63
CA ALA A 36 1.18 16.77 2.96
C ALA A 36 0.65 17.79 3.98
N GLU A 37 1.04 19.05 3.89
CA GLU A 37 0.55 20.10 4.78
C GLU A 37 -0.94 20.36 4.54
N ASN A 38 -1.34 20.47 3.27
CA ASN A 38 -2.75 20.60 2.90
C ASN A 38 -3.52 19.34 3.31
N GLY A 39 -2.96 18.16 3.09
CA GLY A 39 -3.57 16.89 3.49
C GLY A 39 -3.86 16.80 4.99
N LYS A 40 -2.95 17.32 5.84
CA LYS A 40 -3.18 17.43 7.29
C LYS A 40 -4.35 18.36 7.62
N LYS A 41 -4.43 19.49 6.95
CA LYS A 41 -5.55 20.44 7.12
C LYS A 41 -6.87 19.79 6.73
N ILE A 42 -6.92 19.12 5.60
CA ILE A 42 -8.11 18.43 5.08
C ILE A 42 -8.50 17.28 6.02
N PHE A 43 -7.56 16.46 6.46
CA PHE A 43 -7.78 15.36 7.40
C PHE A 43 -8.45 15.84 8.69
N THR A 44 -8.09 17.03 9.14
CA THR A 44 -8.69 17.67 10.31
C THR A 44 -10.06 18.29 9.96
N ALA A 45 -10.14 19.05 8.89
CA ALA A 45 -11.35 19.80 8.53
C ALA A 45 -12.55 18.88 8.23
N TYR A 46 -12.30 17.74 7.58
CA TYR A 46 -13.37 16.76 7.29
C TYR A 46 -13.60 15.74 8.41
N GLY A 47 -12.95 15.90 9.57
CA GLY A 47 -13.23 15.09 10.76
C GLY A 47 -12.66 13.67 10.71
N CYS A 48 -11.74 13.35 9.80
CA CYS A 48 -11.12 12.02 9.69
C CYS A 48 -10.47 11.60 11.00
N TYR A 49 -9.86 12.56 11.73
CA TYR A 49 -9.19 12.35 13.02
C TYR A 49 -10.14 11.82 14.11
N GLN A 50 -11.43 12.08 14.04
CA GLN A 50 -12.39 11.68 15.08
C GLN A 50 -12.43 10.15 15.23
N CYS A 51 -12.34 9.43 14.12
CA CYS A 51 -12.28 7.98 14.12
C CYS A 51 -10.86 7.43 14.02
N HIS A 52 -9.97 8.13 13.29
CA HIS A 52 -8.63 7.64 12.98
C HIS A 52 -7.52 8.22 13.85
N ASN A 53 -7.84 9.12 14.80
CA ASN A 53 -6.89 9.88 15.62
C ASN A 53 -6.08 10.91 14.80
N TYR A 54 -5.59 11.96 15.45
CA TYR A 54 -4.77 13.02 14.81
C TYR A 54 -3.45 12.51 14.21
N THR A 55 -2.92 11.43 14.78
CA THR A 55 -1.72 10.74 14.28
C THR A 55 -2.04 9.60 13.32
N ALA A 56 -3.31 9.48 12.92
CA ALA A 56 -3.79 8.38 12.09
C ALA A 56 -3.45 6.97 12.63
N ALA A 57 -3.20 6.87 13.94
CA ALA A 57 -2.83 5.62 14.61
C ALA A 57 -4.01 4.66 14.83
N GLY A 58 -5.23 5.09 14.48
CA GLY A 58 -6.46 4.35 14.72
C GLY A 58 -7.16 4.77 16.02
N GLY A 59 -8.36 4.31 16.18
CA GLY A 59 -9.27 4.58 17.28
C GLY A 59 -10.55 3.80 17.05
N ALA A 60 -11.70 4.46 16.92
CA ALA A 60 -12.92 3.82 16.46
C ALA A 60 -12.79 3.27 15.03
N GLY A 61 -11.99 3.95 14.18
CA GLY A 61 -11.60 3.47 12.86
C GLY A 61 -10.21 2.80 12.87
N PRO A 62 -9.86 2.11 11.79
CA PRO A 62 -8.58 1.42 11.68
C PRO A 62 -7.40 2.39 11.64
N ARG A 63 -6.21 1.87 11.94
CA ARG A 63 -4.95 2.58 11.74
C ARG A 63 -4.72 2.86 10.25
N LEU A 64 -4.37 4.10 9.92
CA LEU A 64 -4.06 4.52 8.55
C LEU A 64 -2.56 4.73 8.33
N ALA A 65 -1.82 5.11 9.37
CA ALA A 65 -0.39 5.37 9.36
C ALA A 65 0.34 4.54 10.44
N PRO A 66 1.64 4.27 10.33
CA PRO A 66 2.49 4.63 9.22
C PRO A 66 2.27 3.83 7.96
N ARG A 67 2.47 3.41 7.11
CA ARG A 67 2.26 2.52 5.96
C ARG A 67 0.78 2.42 5.56
N PRO A 68 0.22 3.47 4.98
CA PRO A 68 -1.12 3.39 4.42
C PRO A 68 -1.19 2.31 3.32
N ILE A 69 -2.39 1.77 3.12
CA ILE A 69 -2.65 0.85 2.00
C ILE A 69 -2.39 1.56 0.67
N ALA A 70 -2.15 0.80 -0.41
CA ALA A 70 -1.89 1.36 -1.74
C ALA A 70 -2.94 2.40 -2.15
N PHE A 71 -2.52 3.49 -2.79
CA PHE A 71 -3.38 4.64 -3.10
C PHE A 71 -4.70 4.29 -3.79
N PRO A 72 -4.76 3.38 -4.78
CA PRO A 72 -6.04 2.99 -5.38
C PRO A 72 -7.00 2.33 -4.38
N ALA A 73 -6.48 1.50 -3.46
CA ALA A 73 -7.27 0.86 -2.41
C ALA A 73 -7.72 1.89 -1.36
N PHE A 74 -6.86 2.86 -1.02
CA PHE A 74 -7.15 3.97 -0.14
C PHE A 74 -8.31 4.83 -0.71
N THR A 75 -8.22 5.24 -1.97
CA THR A 75 -9.28 5.98 -2.65
C THR A 75 -10.60 5.21 -2.64
N LYS A 76 -10.55 3.92 -3.00
CA LYS A 76 -11.74 3.06 -3.00
C LYS A 76 -12.37 2.96 -1.61
N ALA A 77 -11.56 2.80 -0.57
CA ALA A 77 -12.06 2.69 0.81
C ALA A 77 -12.79 3.98 1.27
N ILE A 78 -12.36 5.15 0.82
CA ILE A 78 -12.97 6.44 1.14
C ILE A 78 -14.23 6.68 0.31
N ARG A 79 -14.22 6.31 -0.98
CA ARG A 79 -15.36 6.47 -1.89
C ARG A 79 -16.48 5.47 -1.61
N GLN A 80 -16.12 4.25 -1.22
CA GLN A 80 -17.02 3.12 -1.00
C GLN A 80 -16.65 2.37 0.28
N PRO A 81 -16.82 2.99 1.46
CA PRO A 81 -16.51 2.36 2.72
C PRO A 81 -17.41 1.15 2.97
N ARG A 82 -16.92 0.18 3.74
CA ARG A 82 -17.65 -1.07 4.03
C ARG A 82 -18.36 -1.07 5.39
N ASN A 83 -17.93 -0.20 6.29
CA ASN A 83 -18.39 -0.15 7.67
C ASN A 83 -18.96 1.23 8.00
N GLU A 84 -18.91 1.64 9.26
CA GLU A 84 -19.49 2.88 9.81
C GLU A 84 -18.86 4.18 9.26
N MET A 85 -17.79 4.11 8.48
CA MET A 85 -17.18 5.28 7.87
C MET A 85 -18.15 5.87 6.82
N PRO A 86 -18.46 7.18 6.87
CA PRO A 86 -19.31 7.81 5.84
C PRO A 86 -18.57 7.86 4.49
N PRO A 87 -19.29 7.71 3.36
CA PRO A 87 -18.67 7.84 2.05
C PRO A 87 -18.37 9.30 1.70
N TYR A 88 -17.14 9.58 1.29
CA TYR A 88 -16.74 10.89 0.80
C TYR A 88 -16.71 10.88 -0.73
N THR A 89 -17.71 11.51 -1.35
CA THR A 89 -17.76 11.63 -2.81
C THR A 89 -16.69 12.62 -3.32
N ALA A 90 -16.41 12.62 -4.64
CA ALA A 90 -15.50 13.58 -5.24
C ALA A 90 -15.98 15.04 -5.16
N LYS A 91 -17.25 15.27 -4.85
CA LYS A 91 -17.80 16.61 -4.59
C LYS A 91 -17.45 17.12 -3.19
N ILE A 92 -17.20 16.23 -2.23
CA ILE A 92 -16.87 16.59 -0.84
C ILE A 92 -15.35 16.61 -0.67
N VAL A 93 -14.67 15.55 -1.10
CA VAL A 93 -13.22 15.44 -1.08
C VAL A 93 -12.77 15.10 -2.50
N THR A 94 -12.10 16.02 -3.17
CA THR A 94 -11.62 15.84 -4.54
C THR A 94 -10.53 14.76 -4.61
N ASP A 95 -10.19 14.31 -5.81
CA ASP A 95 -9.12 13.33 -5.98
C ASP A 95 -7.74 13.93 -5.63
N GLN A 96 -7.55 15.24 -5.86
CA GLN A 96 -6.34 15.93 -5.42
C GLN A 96 -6.26 16.00 -3.90
N GLU A 97 -7.35 16.30 -3.21
CA GLU A 97 -7.39 16.30 -1.76
C GLU A 97 -7.15 14.91 -1.16
N LEU A 98 -7.59 13.84 -1.83
CA LEU A 98 -7.22 12.47 -1.43
C LEU A 98 -5.72 12.21 -1.60
N ALA A 99 -5.09 12.71 -2.68
CA ALA A 99 -3.65 12.63 -2.85
C ALA A 99 -2.90 13.42 -1.77
N ASP A 100 -3.42 14.58 -1.38
CA ASP A 100 -2.85 15.40 -0.31
C ASP A 100 -2.95 14.70 1.05
N ILE A 101 -4.12 14.13 1.39
CA ILE A 101 -4.29 13.32 2.62
C ILE A 101 -3.34 12.14 2.60
N TYR A 102 -3.22 11.45 1.47
CA TYR A 102 -2.32 10.31 1.35
C TYR A 102 -0.85 10.72 1.57
N ALA A 103 -0.43 11.84 0.97
CA ALA A 103 0.89 12.42 1.20
C ALA A 103 1.13 12.74 2.69
N PHE A 104 0.13 13.27 3.40
CA PHE A 104 0.20 13.51 4.84
C PHE A 104 0.40 12.19 5.60
N LEU A 105 -0.37 11.15 5.31
CA LEU A 105 -0.25 9.85 5.99
C LEU A 105 1.14 9.23 5.82
N LEU A 106 1.79 9.47 4.68
CA LEU A 106 3.15 9.00 4.41
C LEU A 106 4.21 9.74 5.24
N THR A 107 3.93 10.94 5.75
CA THR A 107 4.86 11.70 6.62
C THR A 107 4.85 11.21 8.07
N ILE A 108 3.85 10.44 8.47
CA ILE A 108 3.70 10.00 9.86
C ILE A 108 4.71 8.88 10.15
N PRO A 109 5.64 9.07 11.09
CA PRO A 109 6.67 8.09 11.38
C PRO A 109 6.10 6.84 12.06
N ALA A 110 6.82 5.73 11.93
CA ALA A 110 6.55 4.55 12.74
C ALA A 110 6.78 4.84 14.23
N PRO A 111 6.00 4.23 15.13
CA PRO A 111 6.29 4.31 16.54
C PRO A 111 7.68 3.72 16.83
N PRO A 112 8.34 4.14 17.93
CA PRO A 112 9.60 3.56 18.35
C PRO A 112 9.51 2.03 18.45
N ALA A 113 10.58 1.34 18.09
CA ALA A 113 10.63 -0.10 18.28
C ALA A 113 10.55 -0.44 19.79
N VAL A 114 9.81 -1.49 20.14
CA VAL A 114 9.54 -1.87 21.53
C VAL A 114 10.83 -1.99 22.36
N ASN A 115 11.88 -2.55 21.76
CA ASN A 115 13.20 -2.72 22.38
C ASN A 115 13.97 -1.39 22.63
N THR A 116 13.48 -0.27 22.10
CA THR A 116 14.06 1.07 22.36
C THR A 116 13.34 1.82 23.48
N ILE A 117 12.30 1.24 24.07
CA ILE A 117 11.53 1.84 25.16
C ILE A 117 12.03 1.25 26.49
N PRO A 118 12.79 2.01 27.32
CA PRO A 118 13.43 1.45 28.52
C PRO A 118 12.46 0.79 29.49
N LEU A 119 11.26 1.36 29.65
CA LEU A 119 10.23 0.85 30.55
C LEU A 119 9.64 -0.51 30.14
N LEU A 120 9.84 -0.95 28.89
CA LEU A 120 9.32 -2.21 28.37
C LEU A 120 10.40 -3.31 28.29
N ASN A 121 11.64 -3.00 28.69
CA ASN A 121 12.81 -3.89 28.59
C ASN A 121 13.34 -4.34 29.98
N ASN A 122 12.49 -4.37 31.01
CA ASN A 122 12.82 -4.86 32.35
C ASN A 122 12.69 -6.38 32.42
#